data_c051d9f10909e33f38b424de666279da
#
_entry.id   c051d9f10909e33f38b424de666279da
#
_cell.length_a   1.000
_cell.length_b   1.000
_cell.length_c   1.000
_cell.angle_alpha   90.00
_cell.angle_beta   90.00
_cell.angle_gamma   90.00
#
_symmetry.space_group_name_H-M   'P 1'
#
loop_
_entity.id
_entity.type
_entity.pdbx_description
1 polymer ?
#
loop_
_entity_poly.entity_id
_entity_poly.type
_entity_poly.pdbx_seq_one_letter_code
_entity_poly.pdbx_strand_id
1 'polypeptide(L)'
;MAKQAIKKGVGIKKTGLHSFKEKHGLIPENNGSYTSVSNADKPIDWILMPKAFVSATRLPGIPLNTVCSVIGHSNVGKSTLINHAIAAAQRQGYIPVIIDTENSFSFQYAQSMGFKCEPIYGDVEVESVDPETGDVTITTENQIIYWDGAFLYYNNKILCDKFGNWDYNQGKQVSKKRNVAVVEDVAMCINTLLDAQDNGEIDQGFLFVWDSVGSIGCYKEYNAKGIGNPQWTAAAISAAFNRIANDRIPSSKKISSKYNNTFLYVNKVWMDAMTNPVGPAIMQTKGGKSLKYATRLEILMGGQLTSGVKRLTATYKGSDYSYGIETKIKILKNHLDAPHNVCYEGKMIASDVGFVDPEDLDDYKKNHISNILKKLQEITNTDKIITVDDIEFKEIEETD
;
A
#
# COMPACT_ATOMS: atom_id res chain seq x y z
N MET A 1 -18.96 20.20 -47.33
CA MET A 1 -18.12 20.68 -46.21
C MET A 1 -18.83 21.91 -45.61
N ALA A 2 -19.53 21.73 -44.51
CA ALA A 2 -20.26 22.80 -43.82
C ALA A 2 -19.33 23.35 -42.69
N LYS A 3 -18.95 24.61 -42.81
CA LYS A 3 -18.25 25.37 -41.77
C LYS A 3 -19.24 25.65 -40.63
N GLN A 4 -19.06 25.00 -39.48
CA GLN A 4 -19.76 25.38 -38.26
C GLN A 4 -19.24 26.76 -37.79
N ALA A 5 -20.13 27.72 -37.76
CA ALA A 5 -19.85 29.04 -37.22
C ALA A 5 -19.75 28.96 -35.69
N ILE A 6 -18.57 29.32 -35.15
CA ILE A 6 -18.34 29.47 -33.71
C ILE A 6 -19.20 30.65 -33.25
N LYS A 7 -20.21 30.38 -32.40
CA LYS A 7 -21.00 31.42 -31.74
C LYS A 7 -20.07 32.27 -30.87
N LYS A 8 -19.96 33.55 -31.16
CA LYS A 8 -19.32 34.57 -30.31
C LYS A 8 -19.96 34.52 -28.92
N GLY A 9 -19.15 34.29 -27.90
CA GLY A 9 -19.59 34.24 -26.52
C GLY A 9 -20.28 35.53 -26.09
N VAL A 10 -21.38 35.37 -25.34
CA VAL A 10 -22.09 36.44 -24.70
C VAL A 10 -21.19 37.20 -23.76
N GLY A 11 -20.93 38.48 -23.99
CA GLY A 11 -20.11 39.32 -23.12
C GLY A 11 -20.69 39.39 -21.71
N ILE A 12 -20.04 38.75 -20.75
CA ILE A 12 -20.41 38.85 -19.33
C ILE A 12 -20.13 40.28 -18.87
N LYS A 13 -21.16 40.99 -18.37
CA LYS A 13 -20.97 42.28 -17.72
C LYS A 13 -20.01 42.12 -16.54
N LYS A 14 -18.84 42.74 -16.62
CA LYS A 14 -17.82 42.69 -15.54
C LYS A 14 -18.42 43.32 -14.28
N THR A 15 -18.72 42.52 -13.28
CA THR A 15 -19.11 43.00 -11.94
C THR A 15 -17.84 43.42 -11.17
N GLY A 16 -17.98 44.26 -10.14
CA GLY A 16 -16.85 44.66 -9.28
C GLY A 16 -16.08 43.46 -8.71
N LEU A 17 -16.76 42.34 -8.46
CA LEU A 17 -16.13 41.07 -8.03
C LEU A 17 -15.28 40.45 -9.14
N HIS A 18 -15.69 40.56 -10.41
CA HIS A 18 -14.89 40.03 -11.53
C HIS A 18 -13.57 40.81 -11.69
N SER A 19 -13.65 42.14 -11.62
CA SER A 19 -12.47 43.02 -11.65
C SER A 19 -11.52 42.77 -10.45
N PHE A 20 -12.10 42.51 -9.26
CA PHE A 20 -11.31 42.13 -8.09
C PHE A 20 -10.56 40.80 -8.32
N LYS A 21 -11.23 39.79 -8.85
CA LYS A 21 -10.63 38.49 -9.15
C LYS A 21 -9.52 38.59 -10.19
N GLU A 22 -9.71 39.39 -11.26
CA GLU A 22 -8.65 39.65 -12.25
C GLU A 22 -7.43 40.32 -11.60
N LYS A 23 -7.68 41.42 -10.84
CA LYS A 23 -6.63 42.19 -10.17
C LYS A 23 -5.75 41.34 -9.21
N HIS A 24 -6.35 40.33 -8.58
CA HIS A 24 -5.70 39.46 -7.61
C HIS A 24 -5.28 38.09 -8.18
N GLY A 25 -5.28 37.94 -9.51
CA GLY A 25 -4.85 36.70 -10.17
C GLY A 25 -5.73 35.49 -9.86
N LEU A 26 -6.96 35.70 -9.37
CA LEU A 26 -7.94 34.65 -9.07
C LEU A 26 -8.70 34.16 -10.31
N ILE A 27 -8.58 34.89 -11.41
CA ILE A 27 -9.08 34.50 -12.72
C ILE A 27 -7.90 34.65 -13.68
N PRO A 28 -7.58 33.64 -14.51
CA PRO A 28 -6.52 33.76 -15.51
C PRO A 28 -6.82 34.92 -16.47
N GLU A 29 -5.80 35.70 -16.78
CA GLU A 29 -5.88 36.68 -17.84
C GLU A 29 -6.24 35.99 -19.16
N ASN A 30 -7.02 36.68 -20.02
CA ASN A 30 -7.67 36.19 -21.24
C ASN A 30 -6.72 35.70 -22.34
N ASN A 31 -5.90 34.67 -22.07
CA ASN A 31 -5.05 34.01 -23.07
C ASN A 31 -5.53 32.60 -23.44
N GLY A 32 -6.84 32.36 -23.41
CA GLY A 32 -7.43 31.16 -24.03
C GLY A 32 -7.28 29.84 -23.25
N SER A 33 -6.77 29.86 -22.05
CA SER A 33 -6.54 28.66 -21.24
C SER A 33 -7.31 28.72 -19.91
N TYR A 34 -8.58 28.39 -19.94
CA TYR A 34 -9.40 28.17 -18.73
C TYR A 34 -9.03 26.84 -18.10
N THR A 35 -7.89 26.73 -17.44
CA THR A 35 -7.38 25.43 -17.03
C THR A 35 -7.47 25.15 -15.53
N SER A 36 -7.69 26.16 -14.68
CA SER A 36 -7.53 25.95 -13.23
C SER A 36 -8.82 25.57 -12.48
N VAL A 37 -10.00 25.93 -12.99
CA VAL A 37 -11.28 25.65 -12.29
C VAL A 37 -11.89 24.31 -12.72
N SER A 38 -11.59 23.84 -13.92
CA SER A 38 -12.15 22.60 -14.48
C SER A 38 -11.61 21.31 -13.83
N ASN A 39 -10.58 21.40 -12.97
CA ASN A 39 -10.02 20.22 -12.34
C ASN A 39 -10.80 19.71 -11.15
N ALA A 40 -11.61 20.55 -10.51
CA ALA A 40 -12.45 20.14 -9.41
C ALA A 40 -13.53 19.14 -9.86
N ASP A 41 -13.98 19.26 -11.11
CA ASP A 41 -15.05 18.44 -11.69
C ASP A 41 -14.55 17.26 -12.51
N LYS A 42 -13.23 17.01 -12.57
CA LYS A 42 -12.72 15.81 -13.24
C LYS A 42 -13.15 14.56 -12.49
N PRO A 43 -13.67 13.55 -13.21
CA PRO A 43 -13.94 12.25 -12.61
C PRO A 43 -12.67 11.67 -11.97
N ILE A 44 -12.86 10.91 -10.92
CA ILE A 44 -11.75 10.21 -10.25
C ILE A 44 -11.28 9.10 -11.18
N ASP A 45 -10.00 9.08 -11.49
CA ASP A 45 -9.34 7.95 -12.13
C ASP A 45 -8.92 6.92 -11.08
N TRP A 46 -8.81 5.66 -11.49
CA TRP A 46 -8.63 4.52 -10.59
C TRP A 46 -7.51 3.59 -11.03
N ILE A 47 -6.76 3.07 -10.09
CA ILE A 47 -6.02 1.83 -10.26
C ILE A 47 -7.05 0.70 -10.10
N LEU A 48 -7.45 0.08 -11.21
CA LEU A 48 -8.54 -0.89 -11.25
C LEU A 48 -8.16 -2.19 -10.52
N MET A 49 -8.96 -2.57 -9.55
CA MET A 49 -8.75 -3.74 -8.71
C MET A 49 -9.54 -4.98 -9.23
N PRO A 50 -9.22 -6.20 -8.76
CA PRO A 50 -9.93 -7.42 -9.17
C PRO A 50 -11.42 -7.41 -8.85
N LYS A 51 -12.20 -8.28 -9.52
CA LYS A 51 -13.64 -8.47 -9.33
C LYS A 51 -14.01 -8.61 -7.85
N ALA A 52 -13.31 -9.45 -7.09
CA ALA A 52 -13.57 -9.68 -5.68
C ALA A 52 -13.52 -8.38 -4.85
N PHE A 53 -12.54 -7.51 -5.11
CA PHE A 53 -12.47 -6.20 -4.45
C PHE A 53 -13.66 -5.30 -4.83
N VAL A 54 -14.00 -5.25 -6.12
CA VAL A 54 -15.12 -4.44 -6.63
C VAL A 54 -16.44 -4.94 -6.05
N SER A 55 -16.68 -6.24 -6.02
CA SER A 55 -17.87 -6.86 -5.43
C SER A 55 -17.99 -6.50 -3.94
N ALA A 56 -16.89 -6.60 -3.20
CA ALA A 56 -16.85 -6.40 -1.76
C ALA A 56 -16.90 -4.94 -1.31
N THR A 57 -16.40 -3.99 -2.13
CA THR A 57 -16.30 -2.57 -1.73
C THR A 57 -17.23 -1.64 -2.50
N ARG A 58 -17.76 -2.07 -3.65
CA ARG A 58 -18.49 -1.25 -4.62
C ARG A 58 -17.65 -0.10 -5.22
N LEU A 59 -16.32 -0.18 -5.07
CA LEU A 59 -15.37 0.77 -5.66
C LEU A 59 -14.63 0.11 -6.81
N PRO A 60 -14.33 0.85 -7.91
CA PRO A 60 -13.58 0.31 -9.04
C PRO A 60 -12.14 -0.11 -8.66
N GLY A 61 -11.58 0.51 -7.62
CA GLY A 61 -10.20 0.25 -7.22
C GLY A 61 -9.64 1.26 -6.22
N ILE A 62 -8.35 1.57 -6.35
CA ILE A 62 -7.66 2.59 -5.55
C ILE A 62 -7.69 3.91 -6.33
N PRO A 63 -8.24 5.00 -5.75
CA PRO A 63 -8.36 6.27 -6.44
C PRO A 63 -6.99 6.93 -6.65
N LEU A 64 -6.78 7.50 -7.84
CA LEU A 64 -5.59 8.25 -8.16
C LEU A 64 -5.59 9.64 -7.50
N ASN A 65 -4.40 10.23 -7.37
CA ASN A 65 -4.17 11.58 -6.83
C ASN A 65 -4.68 11.75 -5.38
N THR A 66 -4.68 10.67 -4.62
CA THR A 66 -5.17 10.66 -3.25
C THR A 66 -4.23 9.94 -2.31
N VAL A 67 -4.42 10.21 -1.03
CA VAL A 67 -3.84 9.41 0.04
C VAL A 67 -4.88 8.40 0.51
N CYS A 68 -4.51 7.13 0.49
CA CYS A 68 -5.35 6.01 0.88
C CYS A 68 -4.69 5.22 2.02
N SER A 69 -5.48 4.56 2.83
CA SER A 69 -4.98 3.65 3.87
C SER A 69 -5.70 2.32 3.87
N VAL A 70 -4.92 1.27 4.16
CA VAL A 70 -5.43 -0.07 4.48
C VAL A 70 -5.07 -0.38 5.91
N ILE A 71 -6.06 -0.57 6.76
CA ILE A 71 -5.88 -0.84 8.18
C ILE A 71 -6.50 -2.18 8.56
N GLY A 72 -6.01 -2.79 9.62
CA GLY A 72 -6.57 -4.07 10.12
C GLY A 72 -5.57 -4.82 11.00
N HIS A 73 -6.07 -5.87 11.67
CA HIS A 73 -5.27 -6.80 12.45
C HIS A 73 -4.23 -7.53 11.58
N SER A 74 -3.35 -8.30 12.19
CA SER A 74 -2.43 -9.18 11.46
C SER A 74 -3.23 -10.28 10.74
N ASN A 75 -2.69 -10.79 9.64
CA ASN A 75 -3.23 -11.95 8.89
C ASN A 75 -4.66 -11.79 8.32
N VAL A 76 -5.13 -10.55 8.09
CA VAL A 76 -6.46 -10.28 7.50
C VAL A 76 -6.43 -10.05 5.99
N GLY A 77 -5.29 -10.29 5.30
CA GLY A 77 -5.17 -10.12 3.85
C GLY A 77 -4.72 -8.74 3.37
N LYS A 78 -4.18 -7.86 4.24
CA LYS A 78 -3.67 -6.53 3.83
C LYS A 78 -2.59 -6.61 2.75
N SER A 79 -1.62 -7.51 2.91
CA SER A 79 -0.54 -7.71 1.93
C SER A 79 -1.07 -8.23 0.59
N THR A 80 -2.14 -9.05 0.59
CA THR A 80 -2.83 -9.48 -0.63
C THR A 80 -3.43 -8.27 -1.37
N LEU A 81 -4.07 -7.35 -0.64
CA LEU A 81 -4.61 -6.14 -1.23
C LEU A 81 -3.50 -5.27 -1.85
N ILE A 82 -2.40 -5.09 -1.14
CA ILE A 82 -1.23 -4.37 -1.63
C ILE A 82 -0.68 -5.00 -2.90
N ASN A 83 -0.49 -6.33 -2.93
CA ASN A 83 0.04 -7.04 -4.09
C ASN A 83 -0.86 -6.89 -5.32
N HIS A 84 -2.18 -6.93 -5.14
CA HIS A 84 -3.11 -6.62 -6.23
C HIS A 84 -3.00 -5.16 -6.70
N ALA A 85 -2.86 -4.21 -5.77
CA ALA A 85 -2.76 -2.79 -6.12
C ALA A 85 -1.48 -2.50 -6.92
N ILE A 86 -0.31 -3.03 -6.51
CA ILE A 86 0.95 -2.83 -7.24
C ILE A 86 0.93 -3.53 -8.61
N ALA A 87 0.40 -4.75 -8.70
CA ALA A 87 0.25 -5.45 -9.97
C ALA A 87 -0.70 -4.71 -10.92
N ALA A 88 -1.79 -4.16 -10.40
CA ALA A 88 -2.75 -3.38 -11.18
C ALA A 88 -2.15 -2.04 -11.63
N ALA A 89 -1.42 -1.35 -10.76
CA ALA A 89 -0.72 -0.10 -11.10
C ALA A 89 0.29 -0.33 -12.23
N GLN A 90 1.12 -1.37 -12.12
CA GLN A 90 2.10 -1.71 -13.14
C GLN A 90 1.45 -2.02 -14.49
N ARG A 91 0.34 -2.79 -14.52
CA ARG A 91 -0.41 -3.07 -15.75
C ARG A 91 -0.99 -1.82 -16.40
N GLN A 92 -1.27 -0.77 -15.62
CA GLN A 92 -1.82 0.50 -16.09
C GLN A 92 -0.75 1.55 -16.37
N GLY A 93 0.54 1.17 -16.36
CA GLY A 93 1.66 2.04 -16.71
C GLY A 93 2.15 2.97 -15.59
N TYR A 94 1.69 2.76 -14.35
CA TYR A 94 2.24 3.42 -13.16
C TYR A 94 3.45 2.65 -12.66
N ILE A 95 4.38 3.35 -12.00
CA ILE A 95 5.51 2.73 -11.31
C ILE A 95 5.12 2.50 -9.85
N PRO A 96 4.96 1.23 -9.41
CA PRO A 96 4.85 0.90 -8.00
C PRO A 96 6.17 1.23 -7.28
N VAL A 97 6.08 1.99 -6.19
CA VAL A 97 7.19 2.26 -5.28
C VAL A 97 6.87 1.57 -3.97
N ILE A 98 7.50 0.43 -3.73
CA ILE A 98 7.24 -0.45 -2.60
C ILE A 98 8.23 -0.10 -1.49
N ILE A 99 7.73 0.43 -0.37
CA ILE A 99 8.51 0.78 0.81
C ILE A 99 8.15 -0.21 1.89
N ASP A 100 8.94 -1.29 2.00
CA ASP A 100 8.74 -2.41 2.90
C ASP A 100 9.58 -2.24 4.17
N THR A 101 8.99 -1.64 5.18
CA THR A 101 9.64 -1.41 6.48
C THR A 101 9.38 -2.54 7.49
N GLU A 102 8.59 -3.55 7.12
CA GLU A 102 8.45 -4.81 7.88
C GLU A 102 9.40 -5.91 7.39
N ASN A 103 10.05 -5.73 6.22
CA ASN A 103 10.86 -6.76 5.53
C ASN A 103 10.07 -8.05 5.28
N SER A 104 8.81 -7.93 4.91
CA SER A 104 7.86 -9.04 4.76
C SER A 104 7.34 -9.20 3.33
N PHE A 105 7.75 -8.36 2.39
CA PHE A 105 7.29 -8.40 1.02
C PHE A 105 7.79 -9.65 0.29
N SER A 106 6.86 -10.39 -0.34
CA SER A 106 7.17 -11.57 -1.16
C SER A 106 6.94 -11.26 -2.63
N PHE A 107 8.02 -11.21 -3.40
CA PHE A 107 7.97 -11.05 -4.86
C PHE A 107 7.24 -12.20 -5.54
N GLN A 108 7.47 -13.44 -5.09
CA GLN A 108 6.82 -14.63 -5.62
C GLN A 108 5.30 -14.58 -5.42
N TYR A 109 4.86 -14.14 -4.24
CA TYR A 109 3.43 -13.96 -3.96
C TYR A 109 2.83 -12.82 -4.77
N ALA A 110 3.56 -11.73 -5.00
CA ALA A 110 3.12 -10.65 -5.88
C ALA A 110 3.02 -11.12 -7.34
N GLN A 111 3.95 -11.96 -7.82
CA GLN A 111 3.91 -12.57 -9.14
C GLN A 111 2.65 -13.44 -9.36
N SER A 112 2.19 -14.17 -8.34
CA SER A 112 0.95 -14.98 -8.45
C SER A 112 -0.29 -14.12 -8.73
N MET A 113 -0.23 -12.82 -8.43
CA MET A 113 -1.28 -11.82 -8.72
C MET A 113 -1.01 -11.00 -9.98
N GLY A 114 0.01 -11.38 -10.75
CA GLY A 114 0.36 -10.76 -12.03
C GLY A 114 1.30 -9.56 -11.93
N PHE A 115 2.00 -9.37 -10.81
CA PHE A 115 3.10 -8.44 -10.71
C PHE A 115 4.29 -8.95 -11.54
N LYS A 116 4.80 -8.10 -12.43
CA LYS A 116 5.89 -8.48 -13.33
C LYS A 116 7.23 -8.08 -12.71
N CYS A 117 8.00 -9.07 -12.29
CA CYS A 117 9.35 -8.93 -11.77
C CYS A 117 10.14 -10.19 -12.10
N GLU A 118 11.45 -10.06 -12.25
CA GLU A 118 12.35 -11.15 -12.58
C GLU A 118 13.48 -11.23 -11.54
N PRO A 119 13.80 -12.42 -11.01
CA PRO A 119 14.92 -12.60 -10.10
C PRO A 119 16.23 -12.49 -10.87
N ILE A 120 17.16 -11.68 -10.40
CA ILE A 120 18.53 -11.61 -10.91
C ILE A 120 19.41 -12.34 -9.95
N TYR A 121 20.11 -13.34 -10.48
CA TYR A 121 20.99 -14.22 -9.73
C TYR A 121 22.44 -13.75 -9.79
N GLY A 122 23.18 -14.04 -8.74
CA GLY A 122 24.61 -13.79 -8.68
C GLY A 122 25.27 -14.66 -7.62
N ASP A 123 26.58 -14.78 -7.73
CA ASP A 123 27.38 -15.56 -6.81
C ASP A 123 27.57 -14.78 -5.50
N VAL A 124 27.19 -15.38 -4.38
CA VAL A 124 27.29 -14.82 -3.03
C VAL A 124 28.16 -15.73 -2.18
N GLU A 125 29.15 -15.14 -1.52
CA GLU A 125 29.93 -15.87 -0.51
C GLU A 125 29.08 -16.05 0.76
N VAL A 126 28.89 -17.30 1.17
CA VAL A 126 28.13 -17.67 2.37
C VAL A 126 29.10 -18.28 3.37
N GLU A 127 29.17 -17.66 4.53
CA GLU A 127 29.94 -18.21 5.66
C GLU A 127 29.04 -19.18 6.45
N SER A 128 29.51 -20.41 6.62
CA SER A 128 28.91 -21.37 7.53
C SER A 128 29.89 -21.69 8.66
N VAL A 129 29.41 -21.66 9.88
CA VAL A 129 30.21 -22.03 11.08
C VAL A 129 29.76 -23.41 11.54
N ASP A 130 30.69 -24.35 11.60
CA ASP A 130 30.42 -25.66 12.17
C ASP A 130 30.11 -25.50 13.67
N PRO A 131 28.94 -25.91 14.15
CA PRO A 131 28.55 -25.73 15.54
C PRO A 131 29.37 -26.57 16.55
N GLU A 132 30.07 -27.63 16.09
CA GLU A 132 30.87 -28.50 16.97
C GLU A 132 32.33 -28.08 17.01
N THR A 133 32.92 -27.69 15.88
CA THR A 133 34.33 -27.35 15.77
C THR A 133 34.62 -25.86 15.80
N GLY A 134 33.63 -25.03 15.46
CA GLY A 134 33.79 -23.58 15.31
C GLY A 134 34.51 -23.19 14.00
N ASP A 135 34.77 -24.15 13.11
CA ASP A 135 35.43 -23.88 11.84
C ASP A 135 34.52 -23.08 10.90
N VAL A 136 35.08 -22.05 10.25
CA VAL A 136 34.39 -21.23 9.28
C VAL A 136 34.67 -21.77 7.88
N THR A 137 33.61 -22.15 7.17
CA THR A 137 33.70 -22.57 5.77
C THR A 137 33.01 -21.49 4.91
N ILE A 138 33.69 -20.99 3.89
CA ILE A 138 33.16 -20.08 2.92
C ILE A 138 32.78 -20.86 1.66
N THR A 139 31.53 -20.84 1.29
CA THR A 139 31.00 -21.43 0.05
C THR A 139 30.42 -20.35 -0.87
N THR A 140 30.58 -20.52 -2.16
CA THR A 140 29.94 -19.65 -3.15
C THR A 140 28.64 -20.28 -3.58
N GLU A 141 27.55 -19.56 -3.37
CA GLU A 141 26.20 -19.99 -3.76
C GLU A 141 25.59 -19.01 -4.75
N ASN A 142 24.90 -19.55 -5.76
CA ASN A 142 24.13 -18.74 -6.70
C ASN A 142 22.78 -18.38 -6.06
N GLN A 143 22.64 -17.13 -5.61
CA GLN A 143 21.45 -16.64 -4.93
C GLN A 143 20.81 -15.45 -5.67
N ILE A 144 19.53 -15.18 -5.39
CA ILE A 144 18.86 -13.97 -5.90
C ILE A 144 19.49 -12.76 -5.22
N ILE A 145 20.15 -11.90 -6.00
CA ILE A 145 20.79 -10.66 -5.51
C ILE A 145 19.87 -9.46 -5.56
N TYR A 146 18.94 -9.40 -6.52
CA TYR A 146 17.86 -8.42 -6.57
C TYR A 146 16.74 -8.86 -7.53
N TRP A 147 15.64 -8.15 -7.49
CA TRP A 147 14.52 -8.33 -8.42
C TRP A 147 14.45 -7.13 -9.36
N ASP A 148 14.33 -7.40 -10.67
CA ASP A 148 14.23 -6.38 -11.71
C ASP A 148 12.81 -6.28 -12.27
N GLY A 149 12.46 -5.09 -12.80
CA GLY A 149 11.16 -4.81 -13.40
C GLY A 149 10.77 -3.34 -13.36
N ALA A 150 9.58 -3.03 -13.85
CA ALA A 150 9.04 -1.67 -13.83
C ALA A 150 8.45 -1.31 -12.45
N PHE A 151 9.29 -1.24 -11.43
CA PHE A 151 8.97 -0.88 -10.05
C PHE A 151 10.21 -0.38 -9.31
N LEU A 152 10.02 0.19 -8.13
CA LEU A 152 11.10 0.54 -7.19
C LEU A 152 10.81 -0.15 -5.85
N TYR A 153 11.84 -0.75 -5.26
CA TYR A 153 11.75 -1.44 -3.98
C TYR A 153 12.73 -0.87 -2.96
N TYR A 154 12.23 -0.53 -1.79
CA TYR A 154 13.00 0.01 -0.67
C TYR A 154 12.67 -0.76 0.60
N ASN A 155 13.62 -1.50 1.14
CA ASN A 155 13.54 -2.06 2.49
C ASN A 155 14.34 -1.19 3.49
N ASN A 156 14.34 -1.59 4.76
CA ASN A 156 15.07 -0.87 5.81
C ASN A 156 16.56 -0.69 5.49
N LYS A 157 17.19 -1.73 4.91
CA LYS A 157 18.62 -1.67 4.54
C LYS A 157 18.85 -0.63 3.44
N ILE A 158 18.07 -0.67 2.37
CA ILE A 158 18.20 0.26 1.23
C ILE A 158 17.91 1.71 1.67
N LEU A 159 16.89 1.93 2.54
CA LEU A 159 16.61 3.24 3.12
C LEU A 159 17.79 3.76 3.94
N CYS A 160 18.38 2.91 4.80
CA CYS A 160 19.60 3.26 5.54
C CYS A 160 20.79 3.51 4.61
N ASP A 161 20.95 2.71 3.57
CA ASP A 161 22.07 2.87 2.63
C ASP A 161 22.02 4.21 1.90
N LYS A 162 20.82 4.69 1.56
CA LYS A 162 20.62 5.95 0.86
C LYS A 162 20.57 7.17 1.80
N PHE A 163 19.90 7.08 2.94
CA PHE A 163 19.56 8.23 3.78
C PHE A 163 20.14 8.17 5.20
N GLY A 164 20.80 7.07 5.56
CA GLY A 164 21.32 6.85 6.92
C GLY A 164 22.37 7.86 7.38
N ASN A 165 23.01 8.58 6.46
CA ASN A 165 23.95 9.68 6.75
C ASN A 165 23.29 11.06 6.82
N TRP A 166 21.95 11.16 6.75
CA TRP A 166 21.23 12.43 6.85
C TRP A 166 20.88 12.75 8.30
N ASP A 167 21.27 13.95 8.76
CA ASP A 167 20.87 14.51 10.06
C ASP A 167 19.63 15.39 9.86
N TYR A 168 18.48 14.88 10.29
CA TYR A 168 17.20 15.58 10.13
C TYR A 168 17.04 16.79 11.03
N ASN A 169 17.82 16.92 12.14
CA ASN A 169 17.81 18.09 12.99
C ASN A 169 18.61 19.25 12.35
N GLN A 170 19.71 18.93 11.66
CA GLN A 170 20.58 19.92 11.04
C GLN A 170 20.29 20.12 9.55
N GLY A 171 19.49 19.25 8.91
CA GLY A 171 19.16 19.31 7.49
C GLY A 171 20.38 19.12 6.58
N LYS A 172 21.35 18.29 6.96
CA LYS A 172 22.58 18.04 6.19
C LYS A 172 23.09 16.62 6.33
N GLN A 173 23.97 16.23 5.43
CA GLN A 173 24.70 14.97 5.54
C GLN A 173 25.76 15.03 6.64
N VAL A 174 25.95 13.90 7.33
CA VAL A 174 26.96 13.68 8.36
C VAL A 174 27.82 12.47 8.01
N SER A 175 29.04 12.41 8.56
CA SER A 175 29.98 11.31 8.29
C SER A 175 29.51 9.96 8.91
N LYS A 176 28.82 10.01 10.05
CA LYS A 176 28.33 8.81 10.73
C LYS A 176 26.99 8.37 10.15
N LYS A 177 26.96 7.18 9.55
CA LYS A 177 25.75 6.56 9.02
C LYS A 177 24.98 5.85 10.13
N ARG A 178 23.63 5.97 10.13
CA ARG A 178 22.74 5.16 10.94
C ARG A 178 22.67 3.73 10.40
N ASN A 179 22.34 2.79 11.25
CA ASN A 179 22.09 1.39 10.91
C ASN A 179 20.59 1.02 10.96
N VAL A 180 19.73 1.99 11.21
CA VAL A 180 18.27 1.81 11.35
C VAL A 180 17.55 2.85 10.48
N ALA A 181 16.55 2.41 9.72
CA ALA A 181 15.67 3.31 8.98
C ALA A 181 14.71 4.05 9.94
N VAL A 182 14.35 5.26 9.58
CA VAL A 182 13.42 6.10 10.33
C VAL A 182 12.31 6.64 9.41
N VAL A 183 11.19 7.08 9.99
CA VAL A 183 10.05 7.58 9.20
C VAL A 183 10.41 8.75 8.28
N GLU A 184 11.38 9.55 8.68
CA GLU A 184 11.89 10.67 7.87
C GLU A 184 12.61 10.18 6.60
N ASP A 185 13.24 9.00 6.61
CA ASP A 185 13.86 8.39 5.42
C ASP A 185 12.79 8.01 4.38
N VAL A 186 11.65 7.51 4.84
CA VAL A 186 10.51 7.20 3.96
C VAL A 186 9.99 8.47 3.28
N ALA A 187 9.81 9.54 4.04
CA ALA A 187 9.38 10.82 3.49
C ALA A 187 10.41 11.42 2.52
N MET A 188 11.71 11.30 2.84
CA MET A 188 12.79 11.72 1.95
C MET A 188 12.78 10.91 0.66
N CYS A 189 12.61 9.60 0.72
CA CYS A 189 12.50 8.72 -0.45
C CYS A 189 11.37 9.17 -1.38
N ILE A 190 10.17 9.37 -0.85
CA ILE A 190 9.01 9.83 -1.64
C ILE A 190 9.29 11.20 -2.26
N ASN A 191 9.81 12.16 -1.48
CA ASN A 191 10.11 13.49 -2.00
C ASN A 191 11.18 13.46 -3.11
N THR A 192 12.24 12.67 -2.94
CA THR A 192 13.30 12.53 -3.97
C THR A 192 12.73 12.01 -5.30
N LEU A 193 11.81 11.04 -5.25
CA LEU A 193 11.17 10.51 -6.46
C LEU A 193 10.20 11.51 -7.10
N LEU A 194 9.46 12.25 -6.29
CA LEU A 194 8.60 13.32 -6.79
C LEU A 194 9.42 14.48 -7.38
N ASP A 195 10.57 14.80 -6.80
CA ASP A 195 11.51 15.80 -7.36
C ASP A 195 12.11 15.33 -8.70
N ALA A 196 12.47 14.05 -8.82
CA ALA A 196 12.94 13.47 -10.09
C ALA A 196 11.85 13.54 -11.18
N GLN A 197 10.58 13.34 -10.80
CA GLN A 197 9.43 13.51 -11.69
C GLN A 197 9.25 14.99 -12.10
N ASP A 198 9.33 15.92 -11.15
CA ASP A 198 9.21 17.36 -11.40
C ASP A 198 10.36 17.85 -12.31
N ASN A 199 11.55 17.26 -12.20
CA ASN A 199 12.73 17.55 -13.05
C ASN A 199 12.69 16.85 -14.43
N GLY A 200 11.70 15.99 -14.68
CA GLY A 200 11.52 15.27 -15.94
C GLY A 200 12.46 14.06 -16.12
N GLU A 201 13.07 13.57 -15.05
CA GLU A 201 13.90 12.35 -15.07
C GLU A 201 13.02 11.08 -15.15
N ILE A 202 11.79 11.16 -14.63
CA ILE A 202 10.77 10.10 -14.67
C ILE A 202 9.50 10.70 -15.26
N ASP A 203 8.89 9.99 -16.22
CA ASP A 203 7.72 10.47 -16.96
C ASP A 203 6.45 9.63 -16.73
N GLN A 204 6.45 8.75 -15.73
CA GLN A 204 5.30 7.97 -15.29
C GLN A 204 4.77 8.46 -13.93
N GLY A 205 3.49 8.18 -13.65
CA GLY A 205 2.92 8.36 -12.33
C GLY A 205 3.33 7.26 -11.36
N PHE A 206 3.32 7.56 -10.07
CA PHE A 206 3.69 6.63 -9.01
C PHE A 206 2.48 6.11 -8.23
N LEU A 207 2.50 4.81 -7.89
CA LEU A 207 1.80 4.28 -6.73
C LEU A 207 2.83 4.05 -5.61
N PHE A 208 2.92 4.99 -4.67
CA PHE A 208 3.69 4.78 -3.45
C PHE A 208 2.92 3.86 -2.51
N VAL A 209 3.57 2.79 -2.06
CA VAL A 209 3.04 1.85 -1.08
C VAL A 209 3.99 1.77 0.09
N TRP A 210 3.52 2.05 1.31
CA TRP A 210 4.30 1.92 2.53
C TRP A 210 3.71 0.87 3.46
N ASP A 211 4.39 -0.25 3.61
CA ASP A 211 4.04 -1.36 4.52
C ASP A 211 5.14 -1.51 5.59
N SER A 212 4.91 -1.04 6.80
CA SER A 212 3.79 -0.29 7.35
C SER A 212 4.25 0.94 8.16
N VAL A 213 3.34 1.89 8.34
CA VAL A 213 3.58 3.11 9.14
C VAL A 213 4.01 2.81 10.58
N GLY A 214 3.58 1.65 11.11
CA GLY A 214 3.82 1.27 12.49
C GLY A 214 5.13 0.54 12.77
N SER A 215 5.91 0.18 11.75
CA SER A 215 7.04 -0.73 11.88
C SER A 215 8.36 -0.08 12.28
N ILE A 216 8.53 1.22 12.02
CA ILE A 216 9.76 1.97 12.31
C ILE A 216 9.50 3.19 13.18
N GLY A 217 10.52 3.63 13.92
CA GLY A 217 10.52 4.82 14.73
C GLY A 217 10.97 6.08 13.99
N CYS A 218 11.09 7.19 14.69
CA CYS A 218 11.56 8.47 14.13
C CYS A 218 13.04 8.74 14.49
N TYR A 219 13.63 9.71 13.79
CA TYR A 219 15.02 10.14 14.00
C TYR A 219 15.27 10.61 15.44
N LYS A 220 14.28 11.26 16.07
CA LYS A 220 14.36 11.68 17.46
C LYS A 220 14.43 10.51 18.43
N GLU A 221 13.67 9.44 18.19
CA GLU A 221 13.74 8.20 18.99
C GLU A 221 15.09 7.52 18.85
N TYR A 222 15.62 7.44 17.63
CA TYR A 222 16.96 6.88 17.38
C TYR A 222 18.06 7.61 18.17
N ASN A 223 17.97 8.92 18.30
CA ASN A 223 18.96 9.72 19.02
C ASN A 223 18.72 9.80 20.54
N ALA A 224 17.59 9.30 21.04
CA ALA A 224 17.26 9.37 22.45
C ALA A 224 18.13 8.39 23.27
N LYS A 225 18.64 8.88 24.41
CA LYS A 225 19.33 8.05 25.40
C LYS A 225 18.31 7.49 26.40
N GLY A 226 17.54 6.49 26.00
CA GLY A 226 16.52 5.88 26.87
C GLY A 226 15.29 5.40 26.11
N ILE A 227 14.20 5.17 26.86
CA ILE A 227 12.93 4.70 26.27
C ILE A 227 12.33 5.81 25.42
N GLY A 228 12.10 5.55 24.14
CA GLY A 228 11.46 6.47 23.21
C GLY A 228 10.02 6.81 23.63
N ASN A 229 9.53 7.97 23.19
CA ASN A 229 8.15 8.38 23.41
C ASN A 229 7.37 8.19 22.10
N PRO A 230 6.31 7.34 22.06
CA PRO A 230 5.51 7.10 20.85
C PRO A 230 4.93 8.37 20.23
N GLN A 231 4.75 9.45 21.00
CA GLN A 231 4.30 10.75 20.51
C GLN A 231 5.32 11.40 19.56
N TRP A 232 6.62 11.08 19.70
CA TRP A 232 7.66 11.62 18.82
C TRP A 232 7.51 11.09 17.40
N THR A 233 7.27 9.79 17.24
CA THR A 233 7.01 9.19 15.91
C THR A 233 5.75 9.77 15.28
N ALA A 234 4.66 9.96 16.03
CA ALA A 234 3.44 10.59 15.53
C ALA A 234 3.67 12.05 15.08
N ALA A 235 4.48 12.82 15.84
CA ALA A 235 4.85 14.18 15.47
C ALA A 235 5.77 14.22 14.24
N ALA A 236 6.74 13.32 14.14
CA ALA A 236 7.64 13.20 13.00
C ALA A 236 6.88 12.83 11.71
N ILE A 237 5.98 11.85 11.77
CA ILE A 237 5.11 11.51 10.64
C ILE A 237 4.28 12.72 10.23
N SER A 238 3.68 13.43 11.18
CA SER A 238 2.90 14.63 10.90
C SER A 238 3.72 15.70 10.19
N ALA A 239 4.95 15.96 10.65
CA ALA A 239 5.84 16.96 10.06
C ALA A 239 6.36 16.53 8.67
N ALA A 240 6.88 15.30 8.56
CA ALA A 240 7.53 14.81 7.36
C ALA A 240 6.55 14.58 6.19
N PHE A 241 5.33 14.09 6.48
CA PHE A 241 4.35 13.76 5.46
C PHE A 241 3.33 14.86 5.17
N ASN A 242 3.30 15.96 5.93
CA ASN A 242 2.31 17.02 5.74
C ASN A 242 2.28 17.55 4.30
N ARG A 243 3.44 17.91 3.75
CA ARG A 243 3.54 18.40 2.38
C ARG A 243 3.24 17.33 1.35
N ILE A 244 3.72 16.09 1.56
CA ILE A 244 3.45 14.96 0.67
C ILE A 244 1.95 14.74 0.57
N ALA A 245 1.27 14.58 1.70
CA ALA A 245 -0.11 14.15 1.77
C ALA A 245 -1.13 15.25 1.43
N ASN A 246 -0.84 16.52 1.75
CA ASN A 246 -1.77 17.63 1.55
C ASN A 246 -1.50 18.46 0.29
N ASP A 247 -0.29 18.38 -0.28
CA ASP A 247 0.07 19.15 -1.47
C ASP A 247 0.57 18.27 -2.61
N ARG A 248 1.71 17.58 -2.46
CA ARG A 248 2.39 16.94 -3.59
C ARG A 248 1.58 15.82 -4.24
N ILE A 249 0.95 14.95 -3.47
CA ILE A 249 0.09 13.88 -4.00
C ILE A 249 -1.20 14.45 -4.59
N PRO A 250 -2.00 15.30 -3.89
CA PRO A 250 -3.19 15.90 -4.49
C PRO A 250 -2.92 16.84 -5.66
N SER A 251 -1.78 17.52 -5.67
CA SER A 251 -1.39 18.44 -6.75
C SER A 251 -1.15 17.73 -8.07
N SER A 252 -0.84 16.44 -8.07
CA SER A 252 -0.72 15.65 -9.29
C SER A 252 -2.05 15.56 -10.06
N LYS A 253 -3.19 15.86 -9.44
CA LYS A 253 -4.49 16.01 -10.11
C LYS A 253 -4.60 17.29 -10.98
N LYS A 254 -3.71 18.27 -10.82
CA LYS A 254 -3.78 19.53 -11.59
C LYS A 254 -3.56 19.25 -13.09
N ILE A 255 -4.24 20.01 -13.95
CA ILE A 255 -4.10 19.88 -15.43
C ILE A 255 -2.63 20.10 -15.87
N SER A 256 -1.90 20.94 -15.15
CA SER A 256 -0.48 21.17 -15.40
C SER A 256 0.42 20.01 -14.96
N SER A 257 -0.09 19.11 -14.10
CA SER A 257 0.65 17.89 -13.76
C SER A 257 0.50 16.89 -14.89
N LYS A 258 1.62 16.46 -15.44
CA LYS A 258 1.72 15.45 -16.48
C LYS A 258 1.41 14.05 -15.92
N TYR A 259 1.45 13.88 -14.59
CA TYR A 259 1.44 12.59 -13.92
C TYR A 259 0.41 12.52 -12.79
N ASN A 260 -0.12 11.32 -12.56
CA ASN A 260 -0.99 11.01 -11.43
C ASN A 260 -0.20 10.21 -10.39
N ASN A 261 -0.15 10.68 -9.15
CA ASN A 261 0.53 10.00 -8.06
C ASN A 261 -0.45 9.63 -6.97
N THR A 262 -0.31 8.45 -6.40
CA THR A 262 -1.15 7.96 -5.30
C THR A 262 -0.27 7.45 -4.17
N PHE A 263 -0.68 7.70 -2.94
CA PHE A 263 0.00 7.19 -1.76
C PHE A 263 -0.93 6.28 -0.97
N LEU A 264 -0.59 5.00 -0.93
CA LEU A 264 -1.28 3.94 -0.20
C LEU A 264 -0.40 3.48 0.96
N TYR A 265 -0.86 3.65 2.19
CA TYR A 265 -0.11 3.16 3.34
C TYR A 265 -0.90 2.11 4.13
N VAL A 266 -0.14 1.17 4.70
CA VAL A 266 -0.67 0.12 5.56
C VAL A 266 -0.47 0.48 7.02
N ASN A 267 -1.45 0.14 7.85
CA ASN A 267 -1.32 0.30 9.29
C ASN A 267 -1.98 -0.85 10.06
N LYS A 268 -1.40 -1.21 11.19
CA LYS A 268 -2.00 -2.16 12.12
C LYS A 268 -2.95 -1.44 13.05
N VAL A 269 -4.02 -2.10 13.41
CA VAL A 269 -4.96 -1.62 14.42
C VAL A 269 -4.73 -2.35 15.73
N TRP A 270 -4.99 -1.65 16.83
CA TRP A 270 -5.10 -2.24 18.15
C TRP A 270 -6.24 -1.58 18.92
N MET A 271 -6.73 -2.28 19.92
CA MET A 271 -7.78 -1.78 20.79
C MET A 271 -7.17 -1.09 22.01
N ASP A 272 -7.52 0.16 22.22
CA ASP A 272 -7.08 0.93 23.37
C ASP A 272 -8.20 1.03 24.39
N ALA A 273 -8.10 0.23 25.45
CA ALA A 273 -9.03 0.26 26.58
C ALA A 273 -8.71 1.39 27.56
N MET A 274 -7.46 1.92 27.53
CA MET A 274 -7.06 2.97 28.48
C MET A 274 -7.61 4.35 28.11
N THR A 275 -7.82 4.61 26.83
CA THR A 275 -8.38 5.89 26.35
C THR A 275 -9.86 6.05 26.73
N ASN A 276 -10.56 4.96 26.99
CA ASN A 276 -11.98 4.99 27.41
C ASN A 276 -12.23 3.95 28.52
N PRO A 277 -11.79 4.21 29.76
CA PRO A 277 -11.84 3.24 30.86
C PRO A 277 -13.27 2.88 31.30
N VAL A 278 -14.27 3.65 30.93
CA VAL A 278 -15.69 3.44 31.30
C VAL A 278 -16.54 2.98 30.12
N GLY A 279 -16.00 2.99 28.89
CA GLY A 279 -16.70 2.63 27.67
C GLY A 279 -16.00 1.52 26.89
N PRO A 280 -16.51 1.18 25.70
CA PRO A 280 -15.87 0.19 24.82
C PRO A 280 -14.47 0.66 24.40
N ALA A 281 -13.56 -0.29 24.24
CA ALA A 281 -12.21 -0.02 23.72
C ALA A 281 -12.29 0.68 22.35
N ILE A 282 -11.38 1.62 22.12
CA ILE A 282 -11.35 2.42 20.91
C ILE A 282 -10.26 1.88 19.98
N MET A 283 -10.63 1.63 18.71
CA MET A 283 -9.69 1.22 17.68
C MET A 283 -8.71 2.35 17.37
N GLN A 284 -7.42 2.08 17.52
CA GLN A 284 -6.32 3.00 17.27
C GLN A 284 -5.41 2.51 16.15
N THR A 285 -4.72 3.46 15.51
CA THR A 285 -3.69 3.21 14.51
C THR A 285 -2.47 4.06 14.82
N LYS A 286 -1.25 3.58 14.47
CA LYS A 286 -0.04 4.40 14.58
C LYS A 286 -0.03 5.55 13.56
N GLY A 287 0.82 6.57 13.77
CA GLY A 287 1.06 7.64 12.80
C GLY A 287 0.33 8.95 13.09
N GLY A 288 -0.40 9.01 14.21
CA GLY A 288 -1.07 10.25 14.64
C GLY A 288 -2.21 10.69 13.73
N LYS A 289 -2.76 11.89 14.03
CA LYS A 289 -3.98 12.38 13.36
C LYS A 289 -3.74 12.97 11.97
N SER A 290 -2.54 13.51 11.69
CA SER A 290 -2.27 14.28 10.47
C SER A 290 -2.43 13.43 9.20
N LEU A 291 -1.75 12.28 9.13
CA LEU A 291 -1.85 11.40 7.97
C LEU A 291 -3.28 10.85 7.80
N LYS A 292 -3.95 10.51 8.92
CA LYS A 292 -5.34 10.07 8.92
C LYS A 292 -6.30 11.16 8.39
N TYR A 293 -6.08 12.42 8.70
CA TYR A 293 -6.89 13.52 8.17
C TYR A 293 -6.69 13.73 6.67
N ALA A 294 -5.46 13.60 6.17
CA ALA A 294 -5.15 13.71 4.75
C ALA A 294 -5.71 12.53 3.93
N THR A 295 -5.92 11.39 4.57
CA THR A 295 -6.47 10.18 3.91
C THR A 295 -7.88 10.45 3.39
N ARG A 296 -8.11 10.15 2.11
CA ARG A 296 -9.41 10.29 1.44
C ARG A 296 -10.21 8.99 1.44
N LEU A 297 -9.52 7.85 1.34
CA LEU A 297 -10.12 6.53 1.39
C LEU A 297 -9.42 5.71 2.47
N GLU A 298 -10.17 5.24 3.48
CA GLU A 298 -9.67 4.34 4.53
C GLU A 298 -10.42 3.02 4.47
N ILE A 299 -9.68 1.94 4.26
CA ILE A 299 -10.18 0.58 4.11
C ILE A 299 -9.79 -0.21 5.35
N LEU A 300 -10.76 -0.74 6.07
CA LEU A 300 -10.56 -1.72 7.14
C LEU A 300 -10.68 -3.13 6.57
N MET A 301 -9.69 -3.96 6.84
CA MET A 301 -9.72 -5.39 6.58
C MET A 301 -9.80 -6.17 7.89
N GLY A 302 -10.67 -7.18 7.91
CA GLY A 302 -11.02 -7.92 9.12
C GLY A 302 -12.07 -7.21 9.98
N GLY A 303 -12.21 -7.66 11.22
CA GLY A 303 -13.10 -7.06 12.20
C GLY A 303 -12.51 -5.83 12.88
N GLN A 304 -13.33 -5.09 13.61
CA GLN A 304 -12.87 -3.93 14.39
C GLN A 304 -12.26 -4.35 15.74
N LEU A 305 -12.86 -5.33 16.41
CA LEU A 305 -12.46 -5.77 17.75
C LEU A 305 -11.46 -6.93 17.71
N THR A 306 -11.65 -7.83 16.76
CA THR A 306 -10.82 -9.02 16.52
C THR A 306 -10.49 -9.10 15.04
N SER A 307 -9.61 -10.01 14.63
CA SER A 307 -9.34 -10.29 13.22
C SER A 307 -10.61 -10.58 12.43
N GLY A 308 -11.55 -11.31 13.05
CA GLY A 308 -12.86 -11.63 12.47
C GLY A 308 -12.76 -12.36 11.13
N VAL A 309 -11.70 -13.15 10.94
CA VAL A 309 -11.47 -13.93 9.73
C VAL A 309 -11.90 -15.37 9.92
N LYS A 310 -12.27 -16.01 8.80
CA LYS A 310 -12.47 -17.45 8.76
C LYS A 310 -11.34 -18.08 7.96
N ARG A 311 -10.64 -19.03 8.56
CA ARG A 311 -9.63 -19.81 7.87
C ARG A 311 -10.30 -20.91 7.06
N LEU A 312 -9.97 -20.99 5.78
CA LEU A 312 -10.41 -22.02 4.86
C LEU A 312 -9.36 -23.11 4.80
N THR A 313 -9.67 -24.29 5.30
CA THR A 313 -8.72 -25.40 5.44
C THR A 313 -9.17 -26.63 4.68
N ALA A 314 -8.18 -27.37 4.21
CA ALA A 314 -8.34 -28.76 3.76
C ALA A 314 -7.61 -29.64 4.77
N THR A 315 -8.31 -30.64 5.31
CA THR A 315 -7.83 -31.51 6.39
C THR A 315 -7.62 -32.94 5.87
N TYR A 316 -6.49 -33.52 6.17
CA TYR A 316 -6.19 -34.94 5.93
C TYR A 316 -5.61 -35.56 7.19
N LYS A 317 -6.25 -36.56 7.75
CA LYS A 317 -5.84 -37.31 8.96
C LYS A 317 -5.40 -36.38 10.12
N GLY A 318 -6.11 -35.29 10.33
CA GLY A 318 -5.81 -34.34 11.40
C GLY A 318 -4.73 -33.30 11.10
N SER A 319 -4.15 -33.32 9.91
CA SER A 319 -3.25 -32.27 9.43
C SER A 319 -4.02 -31.29 8.56
N ASP A 320 -3.90 -30.00 8.84
CA ASP A 320 -4.61 -28.93 8.17
C ASP A 320 -3.71 -28.14 7.25
N TYR A 321 -4.16 -27.89 6.02
CA TYR A 321 -3.59 -26.92 5.10
C TYR A 321 -4.59 -25.78 4.89
N SER A 322 -4.19 -24.57 5.24
CA SER A 322 -4.98 -23.36 4.97
C SER A 322 -4.75 -22.89 3.54
N TYR A 323 -5.77 -23.02 2.69
CA TYR A 323 -5.72 -22.56 1.29
C TYR A 323 -6.26 -21.14 1.10
N GLY A 324 -6.78 -20.52 2.16
CA GLY A 324 -7.24 -19.15 2.13
C GLY A 324 -7.84 -18.69 3.45
N ILE A 325 -8.13 -17.39 3.50
CA ILE A 325 -8.87 -16.76 4.61
C ILE A 325 -10.03 -15.95 4.03
N GLU A 326 -11.26 -16.17 4.51
CA GLU A 326 -12.37 -15.25 4.29
C GLU A 326 -12.20 -14.07 5.24
N THR A 327 -12.14 -12.87 4.70
CA THR A 327 -11.99 -11.62 5.45
C THR A 327 -13.10 -10.65 5.12
N LYS A 328 -13.52 -9.87 6.10
CA LYS A 328 -14.37 -8.71 5.87
C LYS A 328 -13.55 -7.55 5.34
N ILE A 329 -14.16 -6.73 4.50
CA ILE A 329 -13.61 -5.46 4.06
C ILE A 329 -14.67 -4.38 4.26
N LYS A 330 -14.27 -3.27 4.86
CA LYS A 330 -15.17 -2.15 5.15
C LYS A 330 -14.54 -0.83 4.80
N ILE A 331 -15.28 0.01 4.11
CA ILE A 331 -14.87 1.40 3.85
C ILE A 331 -15.24 2.23 5.08
N LEU A 332 -14.23 2.62 5.88
CA LEU A 332 -14.43 3.42 7.09
C LEU A 332 -14.50 4.93 6.79
N LYS A 333 -13.70 5.37 5.84
CA LYS A 333 -13.67 6.77 5.42
C LYS A 333 -13.69 6.83 3.91
N ASN A 334 -14.61 7.61 3.40
CA ASN A 334 -14.73 7.86 1.98
C ASN A 334 -15.05 9.34 1.75
N HIS A 335 -14.03 10.11 1.41
CA HIS A 335 -14.13 11.51 1.05
C HIS A 335 -13.89 11.72 -0.46
N LEU A 336 -14.33 10.75 -1.24
CA LEU A 336 -14.32 10.82 -2.70
C LEU A 336 -15.58 11.52 -3.19
N ASP A 337 -15.54 11.98 -4.44
CA ASP A 337 -16.68 12.66 -5.05
C ASP A 337 -17.85 11.67 -5.32
N ALA A 338 -19.07 12.17 -5.27
CA ALA A 338 -20.23 11.39 -5.71
C ALA A 338 -20.05 10.95 -7.20
N PRO A 339 -20.45 9.75 -7.60
CA PRO A 339 -21.26 8.77 -6.87
C PRO A 339 -20.46 7.78 -5.99
N HIS A 340 -19.14 7.95 -5.85
CA HIS A 340 -18.27 7.00 -5.16
C HIS A 340 -18.18 7.20 -3.65
N ASN A 341 -18.86 8.22 -3.11
CA ASN A 341 -18.90 8.48 -1.67
C ASN A 341 -19.85 7.51 -0.94
N VAL A 342 -19.49 6.22 -0.92
CA VAL A 342 -20.25 5.15 -0.28
C VAL A 342 -19.37 4.44 0.73
N CYS A 343 -19.88 4.22 1.94
CA CYS A 343 -19.27 3.36 2.93
C CYS A 343 -19.97 1.99 2.86
N TYR A 344 -19.27 0.99 2.37
CA TYR A 344 -19.78 -0.36 2.16
C TYR A 344 -18.96 -1.38 2.93
N GLU A 345 -19.58 -2.48 3.29
CA GLU A 345 -18.94 -3.64 3.94
C GLU A 345 -19.27 -4.88 3.14
N GLY A 346 -18.25 -5.65 2.79
CA GLY A 346 -18.36 -6.89 2.06
C GLY A 346 -17.37 -7.93 2.55
N LYS A 347 -17.22 -9.01 1.80
CA LYS A 347 -16.30 -10.10 2.11
C LYS A 347 -15.46 -10.45 0.90
N MET A 348 -14.23 -10.90 1.14
CA MET A 348 -13.32 -11.44 0.14
C MET A 348 -12.58 -12.63 0.72
N ILE A 349 -12.05 -13.48 -0.16
CA ILE A 349 -11.17 -14.58 0.24
C ILE A 349 -9.77 -14.23 -0.24
N ALA A 350 -8.81 -14.12 0.69
CA ALA A 350 -7.40 -14.00 0.35
C ALA A 350 -6.79 -15.41 0.30
N SER A 351 -6.27 -15.79 -0.87
CA SER A 351 -5.67 -17.09 -1.16
C SER A 351 -4.22 -16.96 -1.62
N ASP A 352 -3.59 -18.07 -1.94
CA ASP A 352 -2.23 -18.14 -2.51
C ASP A 352 -2.10 -17.53 -3.92
N VAL A 353 -3.21 -17.34 -4.62
CA VAL A 353 -3.29 -16.70 -5.95
C VAL A 353 -3.92 -15.31 -5.91
N GLY A 354 -4.18 -14.77 -4.72
CA GLY A 354 -4.77 -13.46 -4.52
C GLY A 354 -6.23 -13.51 -4.07
N PHE A 355 -7.00 -12.44 -4.37
CA PHE A 355 -8.39 -12.36 -3.95
C PHE A 355 -9.32 -13.19 -4.82
N VAL A 356 -10.15 -13.97 -4.15
CA VAL A 356 -11.25 -14.74 -4.74
C VAL A 356 -12.57 -14.16 -4.22
N ASP A 357 -13.55 -13.99 -5.10
CA ASP A 357 -14.92 -13.66 -4.71
C ASP A 357 -15.52 -14.85 -3.96
N PRO A 358 -16.21 -14.68 -2.83
CA PRO A 358 -16.87 -15.78 -2.14
C PRO A 358 -17.81 -16.60 -3.04
N GLU A 359 -18.43 -15.98 -4.05
CA GLU A 359 -19.27 -16.66 -5.04
C GLU A 359 -18.48 -17.61 -5.96
N ASP A 360 -17.19 -17.33 -6.17
CA ASP A 360 -16.29 -18.10 -7.04
C ASP A 360 -15.47 -19.16 -6.26
N LEU A 361 -15.72 -19.37 -4.96
CA LEU A 361 -14.93 -20.26 -4.09
C LEU A 361 -14.91 -21.71 -4.56
N ASP A 362 -16.02 -22.24 -5.02
CA ASP A 362 -16.10 -23.64 -5.47
C ASP A 362 -15.34 -23.86 -6.78
N ASP A 363 -15.35 -22.89 -7.67
CA ASP A 363 -14.54 -22.92 -8.91
C ASP A 363 -13.05 -22.76 -8.57
N TYR A 364 -12.70 -21.92 -7.60
CA TYR A 364 -11.35 -21.84 -7.09
C TYR A 364 -10.84 -23.19 -6.55
N LYS A 365 -11.61 -23.85 -5.68
CA LYS A 365 -11.26 -25.18 -5.14
C LYS A 365 -11.02 -26.20 -6.26
N LYS A 366 -11.92 -26.27 -7.25
CA LYS A 366 -11.78 -27.20 -8.39
C LYS A 366 -10.49 -26.92 -9.19
N ASN A 367 -10.23 -25.65 -9.50
CA ASN A 367 -9.08 -25.26 -10.32
C ASN A 367 -7.73 -25.43 -9.59
N HIS A 368 -7.71 -25.34 -8.25
CA HIS A 368 -6.50 -25.41 -7.44
C HIS A 368 -6.39 -26.70 -6.62
N ILE A 369 -7.27 -27.67 -6.83
CA ILE A 369 -7.32 -28.92 -6.04
C ILE A 369 -5.98 -29.66 -6.05
N SER A 370 -5.31 -29.75 -7.21
CA SER A 370 -4.01 -30.43 -7.31
C SER A 370 -2.94 -29.78 -6.44
N ASN A 371 -2.93 -28.45 -6.33
CA ASN A 371 -2.01 -27.73 -5.49
C ASN A 371 -2.33 -27.95 -3.99
N ILE A 372 -3.62 -27.93 -3.63
CA ILE A 372 -4.07 -28.19 -2.25
C ILE A 372 -3.64 -29.60 -1.81
N LEU A 373 -3.88 -30.61 -2.66
CA LEU A 373 -3.50 -32.00 -2.36
C LEU A 373 -1.98 -32.16 -2.22
N LYS A 374 -1.21 -31.53 -3.14
CA LYS A 374 0.24 -31.52 -3.07
C LYS A 374 0.76 -30.91 -1.76
N LYS A 375 0.19 -29.78 -1.34
CA LYS A 375 0.58 -29.12 -0.08
C LYS A 375 0.25 -29.96 1.14
N LEU A 376 -0.91 -30.63 1.16
CA LEU A 376 -1.26 -31.58 2.20
C LEU A 376 -0.31 -32.75 2.24
N GLN A 377 0.10 -33.27 1.09
CA GLN A 377 1.09 -34.37 1.01
C GLN A 377 2.47 -33.95 1.54
N GLU A 378 2.92 -32.73 1.22
CA GLU A 378 4.15 -32.14 1.76
C GLU A 378 4.09 -32.01 3.30
N ILE A 379 2.98 -31.48 3.85
CA ILE A 379 2.79 -31.27 5.30
C ILE A 379 2.72 -32.59 6.05
N THR A 380 2.04 -33.60 5.48
CA THR A 380 1.86 -34.91 6.14
C THR A 380 3.04 -35.84 5.94
N ASN A 381 3.99 -35.48 5.10
CA ASN A 381 5.18 -36.28 4.74
C ASN A 381 4.81 -37.74 4.42
N THR A 382 3.72 -37.94 3.69
CA THR A 382 3.19 -39.27 3.35
C THR A 382 3.56 -39.67 1.94
N ASP A 383 3.98 -40.93 1.75
CA ASP A 383 4.21 -41.52 0.42
C ASP A 383 2.91 -41.89 -0.30
N LYS A 384 1.78 -41.92 0.44
CA LYS A 384 0.48 -42.23 -0.14
C LYS A 384 -0.05 -41.01 -0.91
N ILE A 385 -0.46 -41.24 -2.16
CA ILE A 385 -1.13 -40.20 -2.97
C ILE A 385 -2.47 -39.86 -2.27
N ILE A 386 -2.61 -38.58 -1.89
CA ILE A 386 -3.86 -38.05 -1.33
C ILE A 386 -4.81 -37.70 -2.49
N THR A 387 -6.04 -38.14 -2.38
CA THR A 387 -7.12 -37.84 -3.36
C THR A 387 -8.16 -36.90 -2.76
N VAL A 388 -9.04 -36.38 -3.59
CA VAL A 388 -10.12 -35.48 -3.13
C VAL A 388 -11.05 -36.15 -2.12
N ASP A 389 -11.27 -37.46 -2.26
CA ASP A 389 -12.13 -38.25 -1.36
C ASP A 389 -11.47 -38.49 0.02
N ASP A 390 -10.16 -38.28 0.13
CA ASP A 390 -9.42 -38.46 1.38
C ASP A 390 -9.41 -37.19 2.27
N ILE A 391 -9.89 -36.05 1.76
CA ILE A 391 -9.79 -34.75 2.43
C ILE A 391 -11.15 -34.19 2.83
N GLU A 392 -11.16 -33.40 3.88
CA GLU A 392 -12.33 -32.64 4.35
C GLU A 392 -12.04 -31.14 4.26
N PHE A 393 -12.96 -30.39 3.64
CA PHE A 393 -12.90 -28.94 3.64
C PHE A 393 -13.62 -28.36 4.85
N LYS A 394 -12.95 -27.47 5.60
CA LYS A 394 -13.48 -26.84 6.81
C LYS A 394 -13.31 -25.32 6.79
N GLU A 395 -14.22 -24.65 7.47
CA GLU A 395 -14.12 -23.24 7.83
C GLU A 395 -13.89 -23.13 9.33
N ILE A 396 -12.78 -22.53 9.73
CA ILE A 396 -12.42 -22.34 11.14
C ILE A 396 -12.47 -20.85 11.45
N GLU A 397 -13.36 -20.44 12.37
CA GLU A 397 -13.37 -19.06 12.85
C GLU A 397 -12.15 -18.82 13.74
N GLU A 398 -11.34 -17.81 13.42
CA GLU A 398 -10.25 -17.37 14.30
C GLU A 398 -10.85 -16.44 15.38
N THR A 399 -10.86 -16.95 16.59
CA THR A 399 -11.11 -16.16 17.80
C THR A 399 -9.74 -15.79 18.37
N ASP A 400 -9.32 -14.52 18.22
CA ASP A 400 -8.12 -13.99 18.89
C ASP A 400 -8.27 -13.94 20.40
#